data_50c4c18e3d38b6198116808415bb12a8
#
_entry.id   50c4c18e3d38b6198116808415bb12a8
#
_cell.length_a   1.000
_cell.length_b   1.000
_cell.length_c   1.000
_cell.angle_alpha   90.00
_cell.angle_beta   90.00
_cell.angle_gamma   90.00
#
_symmetry.space_group_name_H-M   'P 1'
#
loop_
_entity.id
_entity.type
_entity.pdbx_description
1 polymer ?
#
loop_
_entity_poly.entity_id
_entity_poly.type
_entity_poly.pdbx_seq_one_letter_code
_entity_poly.pdbx_strand_id
1 'polypeptide(L)'
;MRSLEKNKRTLYYAVYLGEEPLLDDRGFETGESKPIYGEKTMLRCNISSASGEEAVEAFGSFTNYTRAVCVADNNCPLTEESVVWFGIPITEPYNYIVTLKADSKNGIMYALQEVKVRT
;
A
#
# COMPACT_ATOMS: atom_id res chain seq x y z
N MET A 1 -11.99 -11.51 11.62
CA MET A 1 -11.72 -10.10 11.98
C MET A 1 -12.95 -9.24 11.81
N ARG A 2 -13.11 -8.31 12.66
CA ARG A 2 -14.26 -7.44 12.64
C ARG A 2 -13.86 -6.00 12.41
N SER A 3 -14.40 -5.39 11.36
CA SER A 3 -14.14 -4.00 11.04
C SER A 3 -15.21 -3.13 11.68
N LEU A 4 -14.83 -2.26 12.61
CA LEU A 4 -15.75 -1.35 13.27
C LEU A 4 -15.58 0.04 12.69
N GLU A 5 -16.67 0.66 12.31
CA GLU A 5 -16.64 1.97 11.67
C GLU A 5 -15.92 3.03 12.50
N LYS A 6 -16.11 3.01 13.80
CA LYS A 6 -15.47 3.97 14.71
C LYS A 6 -13.97 3.81 14.82
N ASN A 7 -13.43 2.63 14.44
CA ASN A 7 -12.01 2.35 14.51
C ASN A 7 -11.31 2.52 13.16
N LYS A 8 -12.05 2.87 12.14
CA LYS A 8 -11.47 3.04 10.81
C LYS A 8 -10.67 4.33 10.73
N ARG A 9 -9.57 4.24 10.02
CA ARG A 9 -8.70 5.38 9.72
C ARG A 9 -8.66 5.58 8.22
N THR A 10 -8.23 6.75 7.82
CA THR A 10 -8.14 7.11 6.40
C THR A 10 -6.69 7.06 5.96
N LEU A 11 -6.47 6.43 4.83
CA LEU A 11 -5.21 6.52 4.10
C LEU A 11 -5.51 6.84 2.65
N TYR A 12 -4.49 7.20 1.89
CA TYR A 12 -4.58 7.35 0.45
C TYR A 12 -3.62 6.37 -0.20
N TYR A 13 -3.99 5.87 -1.35
CA TYR A 13 -3.13 4.94 -2.10
C TYR A 13 -3.13 5.28 -3.57
N ALA A 14 -2.11 4.81 -4.26
CA ALA A 14 -2.05 4.84 -5.72
C ALA A 14 -1.64 3.46 -6.18
N VAL A 15 -2.44 2.86 -7.05
CA VAL A 15 -2.22 1.50 -7.52
C VAL A 15 -1.03 1.46 -8.47
N TYR A 16 -0.15 0.48 -8.30
CA TYR A 16 0.99 0.27 -9.18
C TYR A 16 0.47 -0.25 -10.53
N LEU A 17 0.81 0.44 -11.60
CA LEU A 17 0.34 0.11 -12.94
C LEU A 17 1.43 -0.48 -13.85
N GLY A 18 2.62 -0.61 -13.33
CA GLY A 18 3.74 -1.11 -14.11
C GLY A 18 4.84 -0.06 -14.21
N GLU A 19 5.64 -0.17 -15.24
CA GLU A 19 6.76 0.74 -15.45
C GLU A 19 6.76 1.30 -16.86
N GLU A 20 7.38 2.45 -17.02
CA GLU A 20 7.58 3.05 -18.32
C GLU A 20 9.05 3.41 -18.49
N PRO A 21 9.57 3.38 -19.74
CA PRO A 21 10.97 3.75 -19.98
C PRO A 21 11.24 5.21 -19.64
N LEU A 22 12.42 5.47 -19.06
CA LEU A 22 12.91 6.83 -18.90
C LEU A 22 13.55 7.28 -20.21
N LEU A 23 13.17 8.47 -20.66
CA LEU A 23 13.67 9.04 -21.89
C LEU A 23 14.69 10.14 -21.59
N ASP A 24 15.68 10.26 -22.46
CA ASP A 24 16.63 11.35 -22.37
C ASP A 24 16.04 12.63 -23.00
N ASP A 25 16.83 13.70 -23.05
CA ASP A 25 16.38 14.99 -23.59
C ASP A 25 15.99 14.93 -25.06
N ARG A 26 16.40 13.87 -25.77
CA ARG A 26 16.08 13.69 -27.18
C ARG A 26 14.90 12.76 -27.40
N GLY A 27 14.34 12.19 -26.32
CA GLY A 27 13.25 11.25 -26.39
C GLY A 27 13.67 9.80 -26.62
N PHE A 28 14.94 9.46 -26.45
CA PHE A 28 15.43 8.08 -26.57
C PHE A 28 15.44 7.39 -25.23
N GLU A 29 15.20 6.10 -25.22
CA GLU A 29 15.24 5.29 -24.01
C GLU A 29 16.64 5.23 -23.41
N THR A 30 16.73 5.41 -22.09
CA THR A 30 18.01 5.40 -21.37
C THR A 30 18.42 4.01 -20.90
N GLY A 31 17.54 3.00 -21.05
CA GLY A 31 17.74 1.68 -20.47
C GLY A 31 17.21 1.56 -19.04
N GLU A 32 16.74 2.65 -18.48
CA GLU A 32 16.14 2.66 -17.14
C GLU A 32 14.63 2.87 -17.27
N SER A 33 13.91 2.53 -16.21
CA SER A 33 12.45 2.70 -16.17
C SER A 33 12.03 3.33 -14.86
N LYS A 34 10.81 3.85 -14.83
CA LYS A 34 10.21 4.39 -13.62
C LYS A 34 8.84 3.76 -13.40
N PRO A 35 8.41 3.59 -12.14
CA PRO A 35 7.08 3.06 -11.88
C PRO A 35 5.99 4.05 -12.25
N ILE A 36 4.85 3.52 -12.68
CA ILE A 36 3.66 4.29 -12.97
C ILE A 36 2.61 3.94 -11.94
N TYR A 37 1.94 4.96 -11.40
CA TYR A 37 0.87 4.77 -10.42
C TYR A 37 -0.41 5.41 -10.90
N GLY A 38 -1.54 4.86 -10.45
CA GLY A 38 -2.85 5.42 -10.72
C GLY A 38 -3.13 6.66 -9.89
N GLU A 39 -4.39 7.09 -9.88
CA GLU A 39 -4.80 8.25 -9.11
C GLU A 39 -4.74 7.97 -7.61
N LYS A 40 -4.44 9.01 -6.83
CA LYS A 40 -4.47 8.94 -5.38
C LYS A 40 -5.91 8.82 -4.91
N THR A 41 -6.22 7.72 -4.25
CA THR A 41 -7.59 7.38 -3.84
C THR A 41 -7.66 7.22 -2.33
N MET A 42 -8.71 7.77 -1.74
CA MET A 42 -8.95 7.64 -0.30
C MET A 42 -9.47 6.25 0.03
N LEU A 43 -9.01 5.68 1.14
CA LEU A 43 -9.48 4.41 1.64
C LEU A 43 -9.67 4.48 3.14
N ARG A 44 -10.83 4.07 3.61
CA ARG A 44 -11.10 3.93 5.04
C ARG A 44 -10.93 2.46 5.41
N CYS A 45 -10.11 2.20 6.42
CA CYS A 45 -9.75 0.83 6.78
C CYS A 45 -9.25 0.77 8.21
N ASN A 46 -9.07 -0.44 8.71
CA ASN A 46 -8.43 -0.67 10.00
C ASN A 46 -6.94 -0.83 9.79
N ILE A 47 -6.16 -0.09 10.57
CA ILE A 47 -4.70 -0.10 10.49
C ILE A 47 -4.16 -0.52 11.85
N SER A 48 -3.31 -1.53 11.86
CA SER A 48 -2.72 -2.05 13.09
C SER A 48 -1.21 -2.19 12.94
N SER A 49 -0.54 -2.44 14.08
CA SER A 49 0.88 -2.72 14.05
C SER A 49 1.13 -4.12 13.48
N ALA A 50 2.37 -4.36 13.03
CA ALA A 50 2.75 -5.65 12.46
C ALA A 50 2.70 -6.79 13.48
N SER A 51 2.68 -6.49 14.77
CA SER A 51 2.64 -7.50 15.83
C SER A 51 1.22 -7.95 16.20
N GLY A 52 0.19 -7.45 15.53
CA GLY A 52 -1.18 -7.85 15.80
C GLY A 52 -1.42 -9.32 15.48
N GLU A 53 -2.25 -9.98 16.29
CA GLU A 53 -2.56 -11.40 16.11
C GLU A 53 -3.09 -11.70 14.71
N GLU A 54 -3.96 -10.86 14.21
CA GLU A 54 -4.54 -11.04 12.89
C GLU A 54 -3.52 -10.90 11.77
N ALA A 55 -2.56 -10.03 11.94
CA ALA A 55 -1.48 -9.86 10.97
C ALA A 55 -0.59 -11.09 10.94
N VAL A 56 -0.28 -11.67 12.11
CA VAL A 56 0.50 -12.91 12.20
C VAL A 56 -0.25 -14.05 11.52
N GLU A 57 -1.56 -14.12 11.73
CA GLU A 57 -2.39 -15.14 11.12
C GLU A 57 -2.43 -15.01 9.59
N ALA A 58 -2.51 -13.79 9.07
CA ALA A 58 -2.58 -13.55 7.64
C ALA A 58 -1.23 -13.72 6.92
N PHE A 59 -0.14 -13.31 7.55
CA PHE A 59 1.17 -13.25 6.90
C PHE A 59 2.20 -14.21 7.49
N GLY A 60 1.78 -15.01 8.48
CA GLY A 60 2.67 -15.97 9.12
C GLY A 60 3.85 -15.27 9.79
N SER A 61 5.03 -15.82 9.59
CA SER A 61 6.26 -15.29 10.20
C SER A 61 6.96 -14.24 9.34
N PHE A 62 6.32 -13.75 8.29
CA PHE A 62 6.88 -12.69 7.47
C PHE A 62 6.99 -11.41 8.32
N THR A 63 8.20 -10.87 8.43
CA THR A 63 8.48 -9.74 9.33
C THR A 63 8.89 -8.46 8.63
N ASN A 64 8.95 -8.45 7.30
CA ASN A 64 9.38 -7.28 6.54
C ASN A 64 8.22 -6.31 6.28
N TYR A 65 7.45 -6.01 7.33
CA TYR A 65 6.40 -5.01 7.21
C TYR A 65 6.24 -4.27 8.53
N THR A 66 5.72 -3.06 8.47
CA THR A 66 5.60 -2.16 9.61
C THR A 66 4.18 -2.07 10.13
N ARG A 67 3.19 -2.18 9.24
CA ARG A 67 1.78 -2.09 9.60
C ARG A 67 0.97 -3.08 8.80
N ALA A 68 -0.15 -3.48 9.36
CA ALA A 68 -1.13 -4.29 8.66
C ALA A 68 -2.40 -3.48 8.46
N VAL A 69 -2.97 -3.55 7.27
CA VAL A 69 -4.21 -2.87 6.91
C VAL A 69 -5.25 -3.92 6.60
N CYS A 70 -6.42 -3.78 7.21
CA CYS A 70 -7.55 -4.67 6.92
C CYS A 70 -8.66 -3.88 6.24
N VAL A 71 -9.09 -4.37 5.08
CA VAL A 71 -10.18 -3.79 4.31
C VAL A 71 -11.30 -4.80 4.25
N ALA A 72 -12.50 -4.40 4.69
CA ALA A 72 -13.65 -5.30 4.72
C ALA A 72 -14.20 -5.61 3.32
N ASP A 73 -13.84 -4.81 2.33
CA ASP A 73 -14.33 -4.96 0.96
C ASP A 73 -13.35 -5.80 0.14
N ASN A 74 -13.81 -6.96 -0.32
CA ASN A 74 -12.99 -7.86 -1.13
C ASN A 74 -12.75 -7.35 -2.55
N ASN A 75 -13.37 -6.24 -2.94
CA ASN A 75 -13.19 -5.62 -4.24
C ASN A 75 -12.18 -4.48 -4.23
N CYS A 76 -11.47 -4.30 -3.13
CA CYS A 76 -10.46 -3.23 -3.03
C CYS A 76 -9.40 -3.42 -4.12
N PRO A 77 -9.13 -2.41 -4.95
CA PRO A 77 -8.21 -2.54 -6.08
C PRO A 77 -6.74 -2.46 -5.70
N LEU A 78 -6.43 -2.18 -4.44
CA LEU A 78 -5.06 -2.04 -3.98
C LEU A 78 -4.28 -3.34 -4.21
N THR A 79 -3.10 -3.26 -4.79
CA THR A 79 -2.27 -4.40 -5.13
C THR A 79 -0.89 -4.29 -4.51
N GLU A 80 -0.14 -5.39 -4.55
CA GLU A 80 1.27 -5.37 -4.14
C GLU A 80 2.04 -4.37 -5.00
N GLU A 81 3.06 -3.76 -4.42
CA GLU A 81 3.89 -2.71 -5.00
C GLU A 81 3.19 -1.34 -5.12
N SER A 82 1.92 -1.25 -4.75
CA SER A 82 1.22 0.03 -4.68
C SER A 82 1.77 0.88 -3.53
N VAL A 83 1.60 2.18 -3.63
CA VAL A 83 2.12 3.11 -2.63
C VAL A 83 0.99 3.70 -1.79
N VAL A 84 1.32 4.09 -0.57
CA VAL A 84 0.34 4.53 0.42
C VAL A 84 0.84 5.78 1.15
N TRP A 85 -0.09 6.70 1.39
CA TRP A 85 0.11 7.87 2.24
C TRP A 85 -0.73 7.68 3.49
N PHE A 86 -0.09 7.55 4.63
CA PHE A 86 -0.79 7.42 5.89
C PHE A 86 -0.22 8.38 6.91
N GLY A 87 -1.08 9.26 7.43
CA GLY A 87 -0.67 10.27 8.42
C GLY A 87 0.10 11.45 7.85
N ILE A 88 0.17 11.56 6.53
CA ILE A 88 0.85 12.67 5.86
C ILE A 88 -0.02 13.18 4.70
N PRO A 89 0.18 14.44 4.25
CA PRO A 89 -0.54 14.95 3.10
C PRO A 89 -0.16 14.24 1.80
N ILE A 90 -1.09 14.14 0.88
CA ILE A 90 -0.84 13.49 -0.42
C ILE A 90 0.05 14.35 -1.34
N THR A 91 0.34 15.59 -0.94
CA THR A 91 1.29 16.46 -1.63
C THR A 91 2.73 16.07 -1.31
N GLU A 92 2.94 15.29 -0.25
CA GLU A 92 4.26 14.78 0.12
C GLU A 92 4.52 13.45 -0.59
N PRO A 93 5.78 12.99 -0.64
CA PRO A 93 6.07 11.65 -1.13
C PRO A 93 5.38 10.61 -0.24
N TYR A 94 5.00 9.47 -0.84
CA TYR A 94 4.38 8.38 -0.09
C TYR A 94 5.32 7.88 1.01
N ASN A 95 4.72 7.33 2.09
CA ASN A 95 5.50 6.84 3.22
C ASN A 95 5.36 5.34 3.46
N TYR A 96 4.58 4.64 2.67
CA TYR A 96 4.45 3.18 2.75
C TYR A 96 4.33 2.56 1.36
N ILE A 97 4.73 1.30 1.27
CA ILE A 97 4.54 0.49 0.07
C ILE A 97 3.89 -0.82 0.47
N VAL A 98 2.99 -1.34 -0.36
CA VAL A 98 2.33 -2.62 -0.10
C VAL A 98 3.28 -3.75 -0.50
N THR A 99 3.63 -4.59 0.48
CA THR A 99 4.56 -5.70 0.23
C THR A 99 3.85 -7.04 0.09
N LEU A 100 2.69 -7.22 0.76
CA LEU A 100 1.93 -8.46 0.67
C LEU A 100 0.43 -8.15 0.67
N LYS A 101 -0.33 -9.03 0.03
CA LYS A 101 -1.78 -8.98 0.01
C LYS A 101 -2.30 -10.38 0.33
N ALA A 102 -3.17 -10.48 1.33
CA ALA A 102 -3.77 -11.75 1.73
C ALA A 102 -5.30 -11.64 1.71
N ASP A 103 -5.93 -12.40 0.84
CA ASP A 103 -7.38 -12.44 0.73
C ASP A 103 -7.98 -13.38 1.78
N SER A 104 -9.14 -13.01 2.31
CA SER A 104 -9.87 -13.84 3.25
C SER A 104 -11.36 -13.68 3.00
N LYS A 105 -12.17 -14.48 3.72
CA LYS A 105 -13.63 -14.41 3.62
C LYS A 105 -14.18 -13.05 4.08
N ASN A 106 -13.49 -12.43 5.01
CA ASN A 106 -13.96 -11.21 5.67
C ASN A 106 -13.30 -9.94 5.16
N GLY A 107 -12.58 -10.03 4.07
CA GLY A 107 -11.90 -8.89 3.49
C GLY A 107 -10.48 -9.21 3.06
N ILE A 108 -9.69 -8.18 2.91
CA ILE A 108 -8.31 -8.28 2.44
C ILE A 108 -7.40 -7.67 3.48
N MET A 109 -6.28 -8.35 3.77
CA MET A 109 -5.23 -7.79 4.60
C MET A 109 -4.03 -7.43 3.74
N TYR A 110 -3.45 -6.28 4.01
CA TYR A 110 -2.27 -5.79 3.32
C TYR A 110 -1.15 -5.57 4.32
N ALA A 111 0.05 -5.98 3.95
CA ALA A 111 1.24 -5.67 4.73
C ALA A 111 1.89 -4.42 4.13
N LEU A 112 2.12 -3.42 4.96
CA LEU A 112 2.74 -2.16 4.54
C LEU A 112 4.13 -2.06 5.12
N GLN A 113 5.09 -1.73 4.28
CA GLN A 113 6.46 -1.44 4.68
C GLN A 113 6.67 0.07 4.65
N GLU A 114 7.15 0.62 5.75
CA GLU A 114 7.47 2.04 5.79
C GLU A 114 8.68 2.33 4.91
N VAL A 115 8.59 3.38 4.12
CA VAL A 115 9.69 3.81 3.27
C VAL A 115 10.00 5.28 3.57
N LYS A 116 11.28 5.61 3.51
CA LYS A 116 11.73 7.00 3.65
C LYS A 116 12.12 7.49 2.28
N VAL A 117 11.26 8.31 1.71
CA VAL A 117 11.54 8.89 0.40
C VAL A 117 12.29 10.19 0.61
N ARG A 118 13.49 10.25 0.06
CA ARG A 118 14.29 11.46 0.12
C ARG A 118 13.96 12.33 -1.09
N THR A 119 13.70 13.55 -0.82
CA THR A 119 13.48 14.53 -1.86
C THR A 119 14.76 15.34 -2.12
#